data_3b4f9a67ecb238f069ca75f66602bb6b
#
_entry.id   3b4f9a67ecb238f069ca75f66602bb6b
#
_cell.length_a   1.000
_cell.length_b   1.000
_cell.length_c   1.000
_cell.angle_alpha   90.00
_cell.angle_beta   90.00
_cell.angle_gamma   90.00
#
_symmetry.space_group_name_H-M   'P 1'
#
loop_
_entity.id
_entity.type
_entity.pdbx_description
1 polymer ?
#
loop_
_entity_poly.entity_id
_entity_poly.type
_entity_poly.pdbx_seq_one_letter_code
_entity_poly.pdbx_strand_id
1 'polypeptide(L)'
;MPFLSWSPEKNEILKQERGISFEEIAYKIDMGCIIGIEQHPVRPNQKIYILEIDDYAVIVPFVETSNGIFLKTAFPSRKYTRRYGLKGGES
;
A
#
# COMPACT_ATOMS: atom_id res chain seq x y z
N MET A 1 4.81 17.26 2.60
CA MET A 1 4.47 15.84 2.78
C MET A 1 3.08 15.69 3.36
N PRO A 2 2.22 14.88 2.76
CA PRO A 2 0.92 14.64 3.35
C PRO A 2 1.07 13.89 4.67
N PHE A 3 0.20 14.19 5.61
CA PHE A 3 0.17 13.48 6.88
C PHE A 3 -0.46 12.10 6.67
N LEU A 4 0.28 11.05 6.99
CA LEU A 4 -0.20 9.68 6.84
C LEU A 4 -0.75 9.18 8.18
N SER A 5 -1.93 8.57 8.13
CA SER A 5 -2.54 8.01 9.33
C SER A 5 -3.17 6.66 9.00
N TRP A 6 -3.49 5.90 10.02
CA TRP A 6 -4.09 4.57 9.87
C TRP A 6 -4.71 4.14 11.20
N SER A 7 -5.48 3.05 11.14
CA SER A 7 -6.06 2.46 12.34
C SER A 7 -5.01 1.63 13.09
N PRO A 8 -4.76 1.91 14.37
CA PRO A 8 -3.82 1.07 15.15
C PRO A 8 -4.26 -0.38 15.24
N GLU A 9 -5.57 -0.63 15.31
CA GLU A 9 -6.09 -1.99 15.36
C GLU A 9 -5.82 -2.73 14.05
N LYS A 10 -6.05 -2.08 12.92
CA LYS A 10 -5.78 -2.67 11.62
C LYS A 10 -4.28 -2.94 11.45
N ASN A 11 -3.44 -2.06 11.99
CA ASN A 11 -2.00 -2.24 11.92
C ASN A 11 -1.56 -3.53 12.63
N GLU A 12 -2.14 -3.81 13.80
CA GLU A 12 -1.82 -5.03 14.51
C GLU A 12 -2.28 -6.27 13.75
N ILE A 13 -3.44 -6.19 13.11
CA ILE A 13 -3.94 -7.30 12.29
C ILE A 13 -2.98 -7.56 11.12
N LEU A 14 -2.52 -6.51 10.45
CA LEU A 14 -1.59 -6.66 9.34
C LEU A 14 -0.28 -7.29 9.77
N LYS A 15 0.25 -6.90 10.93
CA LYS A 15 1.48 -7.48 11.45
C LYS A 15 1.32 -8.97 11.70
N GLN A 16 0.19 -9.37 12.29
CA GLN A 16 -0.06 -10.77 12.62
C GLN A 16 -0.36 -11.62 11.39
N GLU A 17 -1.15 -11.10 10.48
CA GLU A 17 -1.61 -11.89 9.34
C GLU A 17 -0.66 -11.86 8.15
N ARG A 18 0.06 -10.77 7.94
CA ARG A 18 0.86 -10.58 6.73
C ARG A 18 2.30 -10.18 6.99
N GLY A 19 2.65 -9.94 8.25
CA GLY A 19 4.00 -9.49 8.57
C GLY A 19 4.34 -8.11 8.00
N ILE A 20 3.33 -7.30 7.72
CA ILE A 20 3.48 -5.96 7.16
C ILE A 20 2.93 -4.97 8.19
N SER A 21 3.62 -3.85 8.38
CA SER A 21 3.13 -2.79 9.26
C SER A 21 2.91 -1.52 8.47
N PHE A 22 1.98 -0.69 8.95
CA PHE A 22 1.78 0.63 8.34
C PHE A 22 2.98 1.54 8.57
N GLU A 23 3.74 1.33 9.65
CA GLU A 23 4.97 2.08 9.87
C GLU A 23 5.97 1.82 8.75
N GLU A 24 6.10 0.55 8.37
CA GLU A 24 6.99 0.17 7.27
C GLU A 24 6.49 0.75 5.94
N ILE A 25 5.19 0.69 5.73
CA ILE A 25 4.58 1.25 4.51
C ILE A 25 4.80 2.75 4.44
N ALA A 26 4.58 3.47 5.53
CA ALA A 26 4.80 4.91 5.58
C ALA A 26 6.26 5.24 5.29
N TYR A 27 7.18 4.47 5.84
CA TYR A 27 8.60 4.65 5.58
C TYR A 27 8.91 4.46 4.09
N LYS A 28 8.35 3.42 3.48
CA LYS A 28 8.56 3.15 2.06
C LYS A 28 7.97 4.25 1.17
N ILE A 29 6.81 4.78 1.55
CA ILE A 29 6.22 5.90 0.82
C ILE A 29 7.16 7.11 0.89
N ASP A 30 7.68 7.37 2.07
CA ASP A 30 8.59 8.48 2.32
C ASP A 30 9.89 8.36 1.51
N MET A 31 10.36 7.14 1.36
CA MET A 31 11.59 6.85 0.62
C MET A 31 11.39 6.83 -0.91
N GLY A 32 10.17 7.07 -1.38
CA GLY A 32 9.89 7.11 -2.81
C GLY A 32 9.74 5.77 -3.47
N CYS A 33 9.36 4.75 -2.71
CA CYS A 33 9.16 3.40 -3.26
C CYS A 33 7.80 3.21 -3.91
N ILE A 34 7.06 4.29 -4.15
CA ILE A 34 5.79 4.23 -4.87
C ILE A 34 6.11 4.06 -6.35
N ILE A 35 5.60 3.00 -6.96
CA ILE A 35 5.79 2.76 -8.39
C ILE A 35 4.53 3.06 -9.19
N GLY A 36 3.42 3.32 -8.51
CA GLY A 36 2.21 3.73 -9.19
C GLY A 36 1.17 4.21 -8.21
N ILE A 37 0.23 5.01 -8.72
CA ILE A 37 -0.96 5.45 -8.00
C ILE A 37 -2.12 5.26 -8.97
N GLU A 38 -3.14 4.50 -8.55
CA GLU A 38 -4.25 4.17 -9.42
C GLU A 38 -5.57 4.38 -8.68
N GLN A 39 -6.65 4.48 -9.45
CA GLN A 39 -7.98 4.49 -8.89
C GLN A 39 -8.30 3.09 -8.35
N HIS A 40 -8.95 3.01 -7.19
CA HIS A 40 -9.38 1.72 -6.65
C HIS A 40 -10.35 1.08 -7.65
N PRO A 41 -10.17 -0.22 -7.97
CA PRO A 41 -10.99 -0.85 -9.02
C PRO A 41 -12.47 -0.99 -8.67
N VAL A 42 -12.81 -0.96 -7.38
CA VAL A 42 -14.19 -1.17 -6.92
C VAL A 42 -14.74 0.04 -6.18
N ARG A 43 -13.94 0.69 -5.34
CA ARG A 43 -14.41 1.78 -4.48
C ARG A 43 -14.08 3.13 -5.11
N PRO A 44 -15.11 3.86 -5.61
CA PRO A 44 -14.87 5.05 -6.43
C PRO A 44 -14.24 6.23 -5.69
N ASN A 45 -14.35 6.26 -4.36
CA ASN A 45 -13.78 7.35 -3.56
C ASN A 45 -12.43 6.98 -2.95
N GLN A 46 -11.83 5.88 -3.37
CA GLN A 46 -10.52 5.46 -2.89
C GLN A 46 -9.54 5.36 -4.04
N LYS A 47 -8.29 5.56 -3.71
CA LYS A 47 -7.18 5.32 -4.63
C LYS A 47 -6.26 4.28 -4.01
N ILE A 48 -5.32 3.78 -4.79
CA ILE A 48 -4.35 2.82 -4.28
C ILE A 48 -2.94 3.29 -4.61
N TYR A 49 -2.04 3.15 -3.64
CA TYR A 49 -0.61 3.19 -3.91
C TYR A 49 -0.15 1.79 -4.28
N ILE A 50 0.73 1.71 -5.26
CA ILE A 50 1.43 0.47 -5.57
C ILE A 50 2.86 0.67 -5.13
N LEU A 51 3.29 -0.08 -4.14
CA LEU A 51 4.67 -0.03 -3.61
C LEU A 51 5.43 -1.26 -4.06
N GLU A 52 6.73 -1.10 -4.23
CA GLU A 52 7.60 -2.24 -4.48
C GLU A 52 8.33 -2.56 -3.17
N ILE A 53 8.13 -3.77 -2.66
CA ILE A 53 8.80 -4.27 -1.47
C ILE A 53 9.33 -5.66 -1.82
N ASP A 54 10.66 -5.83 -1.82
CA ASP A 54 11.32 -7.10 -2.13
C ASP A 54 10.88 -7.67 -3.49
N ASP A 55 10.85 -6.81 -4.51
CA ASP A 55 10.45 -7.16 -5.88
C ASP A 55 9.01 -7.64 -5.99
N TYR A 56 8.15 -7.26 -5.04
CA TYR A 56 6.75 -7.64 -5.03
C TYR A 56 5.88 -6.40 -4.84
N ALA A 57 4.76 -6.34 -5.56
CA ALA A 57 3.85 -5.22 -5.45
C ALA A 57 2.99 -5.34 -4.19
N VAL A 58 2.99 -4.30 -3.38
CA VAL A 58 2.12 -4.20 -2.21
C VAL A 58 1.14 -3.07 -2.48
N ILE A 59 -0.14 -3.38 -2.39
CA ILE A 59 -1.23 -2.46 -2.70
C ILE A 59 -1.71 -1.84 -1.38
N VAL A 60 -1.81 -0.52 -1.37
CA VAL A 60 -2.21 0.22 -0.17
C VAL A 60 -3.37 1.14 -0.52
N PRO A 61 -4.61 0.68 -0.37
CA PRO A 61 -5.77 1.55 -0.56
C PRO A 61 -5.77 2.68 0.46
N PHE A 62 -6.14 3.87 0.00
CA PHE A 62 -6.16 5.04 0.86
C PHE A 62 -7.29 5.97 0.46
N VAL A 63 -7.66 6.84 1.40
CA VAL A 63 -8.59 7.95 1.13
C VAL A 63 -7.91 9.26 1.52
N GLU A 64 -8.24 10.31 0.78
CA GLU A 64 -7.74 11.65 1.10
C GLU A 64 -8.70 12.32 2.08
N THR A 65 -8.16 12.92 3.10
CA THR A 65 -8.94 13.63 4.13
C THR A 65 -8.45 15.06 4.22
N SER A 66 -9.17 15.90 4.98
CA SER A 66 -8.74 17.27 5.19
C SER A 66 -7.40 17.38 5.90
N ASN A 67 -7.01 16.34 6.62
CA ASN A 67 -5.74 16.33 7.37
C ASN A 67 -4.62 15.60 6.64
N GLY A 68 -4.90 14.97 5.49
CA GLY A 68 -3.88 14.24 4.77
C GLY A 68 -4.43 12.96 4.14
N ILE A 69 -3.72 11.86 4.34
CA ILE A 69 -4.04 10.60 3.70
C ILE A 69 -4.24 9.54 4.77
N PHE A 70 -5.36 8.82 4.71
CA PHE A 70 -5.65 7.73 5.62
C PHE A 70 -5.48 6.40 4.87
N LEU A 71 -4.54 5.59 5.34
CA LEU A 71 -4.24 4.28 4.76
C LEU A 71 -5.24 3.27 5.28
N LYS A 72 -5.97 2.61 4.37
CA LYS A 72 -7.07 1.73 4.75
C LYS A 72 -6.60 0.32 5.10
N THR A 73 -5.72 -0.23 4.29
CA THR A 73 -5.19 -1.58 4.48
C THR A 73 -3.94 -1.72 3.62
N ALA A 74 -3.36 -2.92 3.57
CA ALA A 74 -2.24 -3.21 2.70
C ALA A 74 -2.21 -4.71 2.43
N PHE A 75 -1.89 -5.09 1.22
CA PHE A 75 -1.80 -6.51 0.88
C PHE A 75 -0.89 -6.69 -0.34
N PRO A 76 -0.16 -7.82 -0.40
CA PRO A 76 0.62 -8.12 -1.59
C PRO A 76 -0.30 -8.54 -2.73
N SER A 77 0.09 -8.26 -3.96
CA SER A 77 -0.72 -8.58 -5.13
C SER A 77 0.14 -9.16 -6.24
N ARG A 78 -0.13 -10.41 -6.59
CA ARG A 78 0.54 -11.06 -7.72
C ARG A 78 0.16 -10.39 -9.04
N LYS A 79 -1.09 -9.99 -9.18
CA LYS A 79 -1.59 -9.33 -10.39
C LYS A 79 -0.81 -8.05 -10.67
N TYR A 80 -0.65 -7.20 -9.67
CA TYR A 80 0.07 -5.93 -9.84
C TYR A 80 1.57 -6.17 -9.95
N THR A 81 2.09 -7.18 -9.29
CA THR A 81 3.50 -7.56 -9.41
C THR A 81 3.83 -7.87 -10.87
N ARG A 82 2.97 -8.64 -11.53
CA ARG A 82 3.14 -8.94 -12.96
C ARG A 82 2.93 -7.72 -13.83
N ARG A 83 1.90 -6.93 -13.53
CA ARG A 83 1.57 -5.74 -14.32
C ARG A 83 2.73 -4.75 -14.34
N TYR A 84 3.42 -4.60 -13.23
CA TYR A 84 4.54 -3.67 -13.11
C TYR A 84 5.89 -4.31 -13.40
N GLY A 85 5.91 -5.55 -13.87
CA GLY A 85 7.13 -6.21 -14.30
C GLY A 85 8.08 -6.57 -13.18
N LEU A 86 7.58 -6.80 -11.97
CA LEU A 86 8.43 -7.16 -10.83
C LEU A 86 8.71 -8.65 -10.82
N LYS A 87 9.91 -9.03 -10.39
CA LYS A 87 10.38 -10.41 -10.46
C LYS A 87 9.68 -11.33 -9.47
N GLY A 88 9.19 -10.80 -8.36
CA GLY A 88 8.50 -11.61 -7.35
C GLY A 88 7.27 -12.32 -7.87
N GLY A 89 6.70 -11.91 -9.02
CA GLY A 89 5.57 -12.58 -9.65
C GLY A 89 5.96 -13.72 -10.56
N GLU A 90 7.24 -13.97 -10.75
CA GLU A 90 7.76 -15.00 -11.64
C GLU A 90 8.25 -16.18 -10.81
N SER A 91 7.42 -16.99 -10.33
CA SER A 91 7.87 -18.16 -9.57
C SER A 91 7.37 -19.44 -10.20
#